data_e059a66d6e2f94241436d1689150928f
#
_entry.id   e059a66d6e2f94241436d1689150928f
#
_cell.length_a   1.000
_cell.length_b   1.000
_cell.length_c   1.000
_cell.angle_alpha   90.00
_cell.angle_beta   90.00
_cell.angle_gamma   90.00
#
_symmetry.space_group_name_H-M   'P 1'
#
loop_
_entity.id
_entity.type
_entity.pdbx_description
1 polymer ?
#
loop_
_entity_poly.entity_id
_entity_poly.type
_entity_poly.pdbx_seq_one_letter_code
_entity_poly.pdbx_strand_id
1 'polypeptide(L)'
;HGSHVADDPALLRWAADAGVCFEVCPTSNVLTGAAPSYGAHPVRAFLEAGCDVVVGDDDPTTTGSRLARELELLESAVHLAPGDVERIRRTAVERVFCEDSVRTALRAAS
;
A
#
# COMPACT_ATOMS: atom_id res chain seq x y z
N HIS A 1 -2.80 7.23 3.42
CA HIS A 1 -1.36 7.49 3.50
C HIS A 1 -0.77 7.02 4.84
N GLY A 2 -0.55 7.90 5.82
CA GLY A 2 0.03 7.52 7.11
C GLY A 2 1.54 7.28 7.06
N SER A 3 2.25 7.82 6.07
CA SER A 3 3.66 7.52 5.79
C SER A 3 4.58 7.71 7.00
N HIS A 4 4.33 8.70 7.84
CA HIS A 4 5.15 9.01 9.02
C HIS A 4 4.94 8.06 10.22
N VAL A 5 3.96 7.17 10.17
CA VAL A 5 3.80 6.14 11.22
C VAL A 5 5.03 5.23 11.29
N ALA A 6 5.70 5.01 10.15
CA ALA A 6 6.92 4.20 10.09
C ALA A 6 8.12 4.82 10.83
N ASP A 7 8.09 6.13 11.12
CA ASP A 7 9.15 6.84 11.83
C ASP A 7 9.12 6.56 13.35
N ASP A 8 7.99 6.06 13.87
CA ASP A 8 7.81 5.69 15.27
C ASP A 8 7.54 4.19 15.41
N PRO A 9 8.54 3.39 15.86
CA PRO A 9 8.38 1.94 16.00
C PRO A 9 7.28 1.51 16.98
N ALA A 10 6.97 2.31 18.00
CA ALA A 10 5.90 2.00 18.95
C ALA A 10 4.53 2.22 18.32
N LEU A 11 4.37 3.33 17.59
CA LEU A 11 3.15 3.63 16.84
C LEU A 11 2.92 2.60 15.72
N LEU A 12 3.98 2.20 15.03
CA LEU A 12 3.91 1.18 13.98
C LEU A 12 3.43 -0.18 14.53
N ARG A 13 3.97 -0.61 15.68
CA ARG A 13 3.49 -1.83 16.35
C ARG A 13 2.04 -1.71 16.77
N TRP A 14 1.66 -0.58 17.38
CA TRP A 14 0.26 -0.34 17.74
C TRP A 14 -0.66 -0.43 16.51
N ALA A 15 -0.28 0.17 15.39
CA ALA A 15 -1.06 0.12 14.15
C ALA A 15 -1.23 -1.30 13.63
N ALA A 16 -0.16 -2.11 13.68
CA ALA A 16 -0.22 -3.52 13.30
C ALA A 16 -1.17 -4.32 14.22
N ASP A 17 -1.04 -4.17 15.53
CA ASP A 17 -1.88 -4.85 16.54
C ASP A 17 -3.35 -4.42 16.43
N ALA A 18 -3.60 -3.15 16.10
CA ALA A 18 -4.94 -2.60 15.89
C ALA A 18 -5.56 -2.99 14.53
N GLY A 19 -4.82 -3.67 13.65
CA GLY A 19 -5.29 -4.07 12.32
C GLY A 19 -5.51 -2.89 11.36
N VAL A 20 -4.72 -1.84 11.51
CA VAL A 20 -4.77 -0.67 10.61
C VAL A 20 -4.34 -1.09 9.21
N CYS A 21 -5.12 -0.69 8.20
CA CYS A 21 -4.76 -0.83 6.81
C CYS A 21 -4.23 0.50 6.26
N PHE A 22 -3.03 0.50 5.73
CA PHE A 22 -2.41 1.66 5.10
C PHE A 22 -2.70 1.68 3.61
N GLU A 23 -3.33 2.76 3.13
CA GLU A 23 -3.48 3.02 1.71
C GLU A 23 -2.32 3.90 1.24
N VAL A 24 -1.34 3.30 0.57
CA VAL A 24 -0.15 4.00 0.09
C VAL A 24 -0.30 4.37 -1.38
N CYS A 25 0.27 5.50 -1.75
CA CYS A 25 0.26 6.02 -3.12
C CYS A 25 1.70 6.40 -3.48
N PRO A 26 2.53 5.43 -3.92
CA PRO A 26 3.98 5.61 -4.04
C PRO A 26 4.41 6.86 -4.81
N THR A 27 3.86 7.09 -6.00
CA THR A 27 4.19 8.28 -6.79
C THR A 27 3.79 9.57 -6.09
N SER A 28 2.58 9.66 -5.57
CA SER A 28 2.12 10.83 -4.82
C SER A 28 2.97 11.05 -3.57
N ASN A 29 3.29 9.99 -2.82
CA ASN A 29 4.11 10.11 -1.61
C ASN A 29 5.51 10.65 -1.91
N VAL A 30 6.12 10.30 -3.03
CA VAL A 30 7.42 10.86 -3.45
C VAL A 30 7.25 12.30 -3.95
N LEU A 31 6.26 12.60 -4.78
CA LEU A 31 6.03 13.95 -5.31
C LEU A 31 5.72 14.98 -4.23
N THR A 32 4.99 14.59 -3.19
CA THR A 32 4.65 15.47 -2.07
C THR A 32 5.72 15.53 -0.98
N GLY A 33 6.78 14.73 -1.09
CA GLY A 33 7.84 14.63 -0.09
C GLY A 33 7.45 13.84 1.16
N ALA A 34 6.30 13.16 1.18
CA ALA A 34 5.91 12.26 2.27
C ALA A 34 6.80 11.00 2.32
N ALA A 35 7.41 10.63 1.20
CA ALA A 35 8.50 9.67 1.13
C ALA A 35 9.69 10.32 0.41
N PRO A 36 10.94 10.13 0.89
CA PRO A 36 12.10 10.78 0.28
C PRO A 36 12.44 10.23 -1.11
N SER A 37 12.11 8.98 -1.37
CA SER A 37 12.28 8.30 -2.67
C SER A 37 11.46 7.00 -2.70
N TYR A 38 11.35 6.38 -3.86
CA TYR A 38 10.72 5.05 -3.96
C TYR A 38 11.48 4.01 -3.14
N GLY A 39 12.82 3.97 -3.22
CA GLY A 39 13.65 3.03 -2.48
C GLY A 39 13.58 3.18 -0.95
N ALA A 40 13.25 4.38 -0.45
CA ALA A 40 13.05 4.68 0.96
C ALA A 40 11.57 4.82 1.35
N HIS A 41 10.66 4.31 0.52
CA HIS A 41 9.23 4.36 0.81
C HIS A 41 8.88 3.48 2.02
N PRO A 42 8.03 3.97 2.96
CA PRO A 42 7.72 3.27 4.21
C PRO A 42 6.92 1.97 4.07
N VAL A 43 6.42 1.66 2.88
CA VAL A 43 5.60 0.46 2.62
C VAL A 43 6.27 -0.84 3.09
N ARG A 44 7.59 -0.95 2.94
CA ARG A 44 8.36 -2.10 3.44
C ARG A 44 8.23 -2.24 4.95
N ALA A 45 8.40 -1.15 5.69
CA ALA A 45 8.28 -1.16 7.14
C ALA A 45 6.87 -1.56 7.59
N PHE A 46 5.83 -1.10 6.89
CA PHE A 46 4.45 -1.52 7.17
C PHE A 46 4.26 -3.02 6.99
N LEU A 47 4.73 -3.59 5.88
CA LEU A 47 4.62 -5.02 5.60
C LEU A 47 5.41 -5.88 6.59
N GLU A 48 6.63 -5.48 6.94
CA GLU A 48 7.48 -6.15 7.92
C GLU A 48 6.89 -6.11 9.34
N ALA A 49 6.22 -5.02 9.70
CA ALA A 49 5.50 -4.90 10.97
C ALA A 49 4.19 -5.73 11.02
N GLY A 50 3.78 -6.30 9.90
CA GLY A 50 2.54 -7.09 9.82
C GLY A 50 1.29 -6.26 9.54
N CYS A 51 1.42 -4.98 9.18
CA CYS A 51 0.28 -4.15 8.79
C CYS A 51 -0.31 -4.62 7.46
N ASP A 52 -1.60 -4.37 7.30
CA ASP A 52 -2.25 -4.47 6.00
C ASP A 52 -1.91 -3.24 5.17
N VAL A 53 -1.66 -3.48 3.89
CA VAL A 53 -1.34 -2.42 2.91
C VAL A 53 -2.17 -2.62 1.66
N VAL A 54 -2.72 -1.54 1.15
CA VAL A 54 -3.29 -1.43 -0.19
C VAL A 54 -2.63 -0.28 -0.94
N VAL A 55 -2.73 -0.28 -2.26
CA VAL A 55 -2.10 0.72 -3.12
C VAL A 55 -3.15 1.43 -3.94
N GLY A 56 -3.03 2.75 -4.00
CA GLY A 56 -3.81 3.63 -4.85
C GLY A 56 -2.94 4.52 -5.72
N ASP A 57 -3.54 5.16 -6.70
CA ASP A 57 -2.88 6.15 -7.57
C ASP A 57 -3.15 7.61 -7.15
N ASP A 58 -3.90 7.80 -6.06
CA ASP A 58 -4.26 9.09 -5.47
C ASP A 58 -5.02 9.97 -6.47
N ASP A 59 -4.37 10.98 -7.01
CA ASP A 59 -4.92 11.87 -8.04
C ASP A 59 -4.15 11.67 -9.36
N PRO A 60 -4.59 10.77 -10.23
CA PRO A 60 -3.92 10.50 -11.51
C PRO A 60 -3.85 11.72 -12.44
N THR A 61 -4.77 12.68 -12.28
CA THR A 61 -4.75 13.92 -13.07
C THR A 61 -3.54 14.79 -12.70
N THR A 62 -3.22 14.86 -11.42
CA THR A 62 -2.10 15.65 -10.89
C THR A 62 -0.78 14.91 -10.95
N THR A 63 -0.77 13.63 -10.57
CA THR A 63 0.46 12.83 -10.48
C THR A 63 0.88 12.20 -11.81
N GLY A 64 -0.05 12.08 -12.75
CA GLY A 64 0.15 11.34 -14.00
C GLY A 64 0.24 9.83 -13.80
N SER A 65 0.02 9.34 -12.59
CA SER A 65 0.13 7.92 -12.24
C SER A 65 -1.13 7.13 -12.61
N ARG A 66 -0.99 5.81 -12.59
CA ARG A 66 -2.08 4.83 -12.73
C ARG A 66 -1.78 3.63 -11.84
N LEU A 67 -2.82 3.01 -11.30
CA LEU A 67 -2.68 1.89 -10.37
C LEU A 67 -1.76 0.77 -10.88
N ALA A 68 -1.85 0.43 -12.15
CA ALA A 68 -0.95 -0.58 -12.74
C ALA A 68 0.53 -0.15 -12.63
N ARG A 69 0.82 1.13 -12.87
CA ARG A 69 2.16 1.69 -12.74
C ARG A 69 2.64 1.72 -11.30
N GLU A 70 1.76 2.06 -10.35
CA GLU A 70 2.09 2.02 -8.92
C GLU A 70 2.50 0.61 -8.48
N LEU A 71 1.78 -0.41 -8.92
CA LEU A 71 2.14 -1.82 -8.63
C LEU A 71 3.48 -2.23 -9.24
N GLU A 72 3.78 -1.81 -10.48
CA GLU A 72 5.09 -2.03 -11.11
C GLU A 72 6.23 -1.34 -10.33
N LEU A 73 6.00 -0.13 -9.81
CA LEU A 73 6.98 0.62 -9.03
C LEU A 73 7.30 -0.06 -7.70
N LEU A 74 6.37 -0.78 -7.09
CA LEU A 74 6.64 -1.56 -5.88
C LEU A 74 7.73 -2.62 -6.11
N GLU A 75 7.74 -3.26 -7.27
CA GLU A 75 8.78 -4.24 -7.61
C GLU A 75 10.05 -3.56 -8.13
N SER A 76 9.93 -2.63 -9.08
CA SER A 76 11.07 -2.09 -9.84
C SER A 76 11.84 -1.00 -9.10
N ALA A 77 11.19 -0.17 -8.28
CA ALA A 77 11.79 0.99 -7.62
C ALA A 77 11.80 0.91 -6.09
N VAL A 78 10.78 0.31 -5.49
CA VAL A 78 10.75 0.03 -4.04
C VAL A 78 11.46 -1.28 -3.73
N HIS A 79 11.61 -2.16 -4.72
CA HIS A 79 12.25 -3.48 -4.61
C HIS A 79 11.56 -4.42 -3.61
N LEU A 80 10.22 -4.44 -3.61
CA LEU A 80 9.46 -5.45 -2.88
C LEU A 80 9.56 -6.79 -3.59
N ALA A 81 9.50 -7.87 -2.81
CA ALA A 81 9.40 -9.21 -3.38
C ALA A 81 8.04 -9.40 -4.09
N PRO A 82 7.97 -10.22 -5.16
CA PRO A 82 6.70 -10.51 -5.82
C PRO A 82 5.61 -11.04 -4.88
N GLY A 83 5.98 -11.79 -3.85
CA GLY A 83 5.07 -12.28 -2.82
C GLY A 83 4.45 -11.16 -1.98
N ASP A 84 5.18 -10.06 -1.73
CA ASP A 84 4.67 -8.90 -1.01
C ASP A 84 3.67 -8.13 -1.87
N VAL A 85 3.95 -7.97 -3.17
CA VAL A 85 3.03 -7.31 -4.11
C VAL A 85 1.74 -8.12 -4.25
N GLU A 86 1.84 -9.44 -4.31
CA GLU A 86 0.67 -10.32 -4.33
C GLU A 86 -0.13 -10.25 -3.01
N ARG A 87 0.55 -10.15 -1.88
CA ARG A 87 -0.10 -9.89 -0.58
C ARG A 87 -0.89 -8.59 -0.60
N ILE A 88 -0.32 -7.50 -1.13
CA ILE A 88 -0.99 -6.20 -1.29
C ILE A 88 -2.26 -6.34 -2.15
N ARG A 89 -2.18 -7.04 -3.28
CA ARG A 89 -3.34 -7.29 -4.16
C ARG A 89 -4.46 -8.03 -3.43
N ARG A 90 -4.15 -9.09 -2.70
CA ARG A 90 -5.14 -9.84 -1.90
C ARG A 90 -5.73 -8.98 -0.81
N THR A 91 -4.91 -8.20 -0.12
CA THR A 91 -5.38 -7.27 0.92
C THR A 91 -6.38 -6.26 0.35
N ALA A 92 -6.19 -5.77 -0.86
CA ALA A 92 -7.13 -4.84 -1.50
C ALA A 92 -8.53 -5.45 -1.65
N VAL A 93 -8.63 -6.72 -2.02
CA VAL A 93 -9.92 -7.44 -2.10
C VAL A 93 -10.56 -7.59 -0.72
N GLU A 94 -9.76 -7.88 0.32
CA GLU A 94 -10.27 -8.06 1.68
C GLU A 94 -10.71 -6.75 2.35
N ARG A 95 -10.05 -5.64 2.01
CA ARG A 95 -10.27 -4.32 2.65
C ARG A 95 -11.16 -3.38 1.84
N VAL A 96 -11.61 -3.77 0.65
CA VAL A 96 -12.50 -2.93 -0.16
C VAL A 96 -13.83 -2.67 0.54
N PHE A 97 -14.32 -1.44 0.46
CA PHE A 97 -15.62 -1.04 0.98
C PHE A 97 -16.74 -1.47 0.03
N CYS A 98 -17.22 -2.69 0.17
CA CYS A 98 -18.29 -3.24 -0.66
C CYS A 98 -19.12 -4.26 0.14
N GLU A 99 -20.26 -4.63 -0.44
CA GLU A 99 -21.08 -5.74 0.08
C GLU A 99 -20.36 -7.08 -0.03
N ASP A 100 -20.69 -8.04 0.84
CA ASP A 100 -20.04 -9.36 0.89
C ASP A 100 -20.22 -10.16 -0.40
N SER A 101 -21.32 -9.99 -1.11
CA SER A 101 -21.54 -10.59 -2.44
C SER A 101 -20.52 -10.13 -3.47
N VAL A 102 -20.21 -8.84 -3.48
CA VAL A 102 -19.20 -8.24 -4.36
C VAL A 102 -17.80 -8.73 -3.98
N ARG A 103 -17.48 -8.74 -2.69
CA ARG A 103 -16.20 -9.27 -2.19
C ARG A 103 -15.99 -10.74 -2.58
N THR A 104 -17.03 -11.56 -2.47
CA THR A 104 -17.00 -12.96 -2.88
C THR A 104 -16.70 -13.10 -4.38
N ALA A 105 -17.33 -12.28 -5.21
CA ALA A 105 -17.06 -12.26 -6.65
C ALA A 105 -15.61 -11.83 -6.96
N LEU A 106 -15.09 -10.81 -6.26
CA LEU A 106 -13.72 -10.36 -6.41
C LEU A 106 -12.71 -11.44 -6.03
N ARG A 107 -12.92 -12.17 -4.92
CA ARG A 107 -12.08 -13.31 -4.52
C ARG A 107 -12.04 -14.41 -5.59
N ALA A 108 -13.16 -14.68 -6.23
CA ALA A 108 -13.24 -15.69 -7.28
C ALA A 108 -12.56 -15.27 -8.59
N ALA A 109 -12.42 -13.96 -8.83
CA ALA A 109 -11.80 -13.38 -10.02
C ALA A 109 -10.30 -13.08 -9.86
N SER A 110 -9.75 -13.22 -8.65
CA SER A 110 -8.38 -12.84 -8.29
C SER A 110 -7.42 -14.01 -8.44
#